data_83efdf558df34db217dd7d465eb47b63
#
_entry.id   83efdf558df34db217dd7d465eb47b63
#
_cell.length_a   1.000
_cell.length_b   1.000
_cell.length_c   1.000
_cell.angle_alpha   90.00
_cell.angle_beta   90.00
_cell.angle_gamma   90.00
#
_symmetry.space_group_name_H-M   'P 1'
#
loop_
_entity.id
_entity.type
_entity.pdbx_description
1 polymer ?
#
loop_
_entity_poly.entity_id
_entity_poly.type
_entity_poly.pdbx_seq_one_letter_code
_entity_poly.pdbx_strand_id
1 'polypeptide(L)'
;MQAAKPLFDYPKYWAECFGPAPFLPMSREEMDQLGWDSCDIIIVTGDAYVDHPSFGMAIIGRLLESQGFRVGIIAQPNWQSKDDFMKLGEPNLFFGVAAGNMDSMINRYTADKKIRSDDAYTPGGLAGKRPDRASLVYSQRCKEAYKHVPIVLGGIEASLRRIAHYDYWQDRVRNSILIDASADILLYGNAERAIVEVAQRLSYGHKIEDITDVRGTAFIRRDTPKDWYEVDSTRIDRPGKIDKIINPYVNTQDTQACAIEQEKGPVDDPQEAKVVQILASPRMTRDKTVIRLPSMEKVRNDPVLYAHANRVLHLETNPGNARALVQKHGDVDVWFNPPPIPMTTEEMDYVFGMPYQRIPHPAYGKEKIPAYDMIRFSVNIMRGCFGGCTFCSITEHEGRIIQNRSEESIIREIEEIRDKVPGFTGVISDLGGPTANMYRIACKSPEIESACRKPSCVFPGICPNLNTCLLYTSDAADDLLCV
;
A
#
# COMPACT_ATOMS: atom_id res chain seq x y z
N MET A 1 8.30 8.62 16.53
CA MET A 1 8.52 7.76 15.34
C MET A 1 9.97 7.89 14.92
N GLN A 2 10.58 6.81 14.44
CA GLN A 2 11.90 6.88 13.82
C GLN A 2 11.83 7.80 12.59
N ALA A 3 12.79 8.73 12.45
CA ALA A 3 12.83 9.60 11.28
C ALA A 3 13.09 8.75 10.03
N ALA A 4 12.22 8.86 9.03
CA ALA A 4 12.46 8.26 7.70
C ALA A 4 13.31 9.23 6.86
N LYS A 5 14.12 8.67 5.95
CA LYS A 5 14.87 9.48 5.00
C LYS A 5 13.91 10.13 4.01
N PRO A 6 13.91 11.47 3.85
CA PRO A 6 13.05 12.15 2.89
C PRO A 6 13.33 11.74 1.44
N LEU A 7 12.30 11.78 0.59
CA LEU A 7 12.39 11.39 -0.82
C LEU A 7 13.38 12.26 -1.63
N PHE A 8 13.57 13.51 -1.24
CA PHE A 8 14.47 14.45 -1.91
C PHE A 8 15.91 14.41 -1.40
N ASP A 9 16.21 13.60 -0.37
CA ASP A 9 17.58 13.45 0.18
C ASP A 9 18.38 12.33 -0.52
N TYR A 10 17.79 11.65 -1.48
CA TYR A 10 18.50 10.66 -2.27
C TYR A 10 19.30 11.32 -3.40
N PRO A 11 20.55 10.89 -3.64
CA PRO A 11 21.30 11.35 -4.79
C PRO A 11 20.60 10.89 -6.07
N LYS A 12 20.60 11.76 -7.09
CA LYS A 12 20.03 11.39 -8.38
C LYS A 12 20.89 10.33 -9.06
N TYR A 13 20.23 9.40 -9.71
CA TYR A 13 20.89 8.41 -10.54
C TYR A 13 21.48 9.08 -11.79
N TRP A 14 22.51 8.49 -12.37
CA TRP A 14 23.25 9.10 -13.47
C TRP A 14 22.39 9.44 -14.70
N ALA A 15 21.31 8.68 -14.92
CA ALA A 15 20.45 8.90 -16.07
C ALA A 15 19.52 10.13 -15.94
N GLU A 16 19.60 10.89 -14.84
CA GLU A 16 18.94 12.21 -14.72
C GLU A 16 19.32 13.17 -15.89
N CYS A 17 20.47 12.95 -16.49
CA CYS A 17 20.93 13.76 -17.65
C CYS A 17 19.96 13.71 -18.86
N PHE A 18 19.09 12.70 -18.97
CA PHE A 18 18.08 12.61 -20.02
C PHE A 18 16.87 13.54 -19.77
N GLY A 19 16.70 14.02 -18.54
CA GLY A 19 15.53 14.80 -18.14
C GLY A 19 14.22 13.97 -18.08
N PRO A 20 13.10 14.61 -17.71
CA PRO A 20 11.81 13.93 -17.67
C PRO A 20 11.27 13.67 -19.07
N ALA A 21 10.78 12.45 -19.30
CA ALA A 21 10.11 12.08 -20.54
C ALA A 21 8.72 12.74 -20.64
N PRO A 22 8.24 13.13 -21.83
CA PRO A 22 6.86 13.60 -22.01
C PRO A 22 5.84 12.56 -21.49
N PHE A 23 6.03 11.28 -21.86
CA PHE A 23 5.41 10.11 -21.27
C PHE A 23 6.49 9.07 -20.98
N LEU A 24 6.26 8.25 -19.96
CA LEU A 24 7.11 7.07 -19.75
C LEU A 24 6.93 6.11 -20.93
N PRO A 25 7.99 5.62 -21.58
CA PRO A 25 7.88 4.89 -22.82
C PRO A 25 7.19 3.53 -22.63
N MET A 26 6.34 3.17 -23.57
CA MET A 26 5.64 1.89 -23.68
C MET A 26 6.15 1.05 -24.85
N SER A 27 7.01 1.60 -25.72
CA SER A 27 7.58 0.93 -26.88
C SER A 27 9.08 1.21 -27.05
N ARG A 28 9.74 0.40 -27.87
CA ARG A 28 11.17 0.60 -28.19
C ARG A 28 11.40 1.88 -28.97
N GLU A 29 10.48 2.20 -29.88
CA GLU A 29 10.53 3.43 -30.69
C GLU A 29 10.49 4.68 -29.83
N GLU A 30 9.69 4.69 -28.76
CA GLU A 30 9.65 5.80 -27.80
C GLU A 30 10.93 5.89 -26.99
N MET A 31 11.54 4.76 -26.60
CA MET A 31 12.86 4.75 -25.95
C MET A 31 13.93 5.34 -26.90
N ASP A 32 13.93 4.96 -28.16
CA ASP A 32 14.88 5.46 -29.16
C ASP A 32 14.73 6.98 -29.36
N GLN A 33 13.49 7.51 -29.35
CA GLN A 33 13.23 8.96 -29.38
C GLN A 33 13.78 9.71 -28.17
N LEU A 34 13.79 9.04 -26.99
CA LEU A 34 14.37 9.57 -25.75
C LEU A 34 15.90 9.39 -25.68
N GLY A 35 16.49 8.68 -26.66
CA GLY A 35 17.92 8.34 -26.67
C GLY A 35 18.29 7.27 -25.65
N TRP A 36 17.31 6.42 -25.23
CA TRP A 36 17.54 5.36 -24.25
C TRP A 36 17.85 4.03 -24.96
N ASP A 37 18.97 3.44 -24.62
CA ASP A 37 19.36 2.09 -25.04
C ASP A 37 18.67 0.98 -24.24
N SER A 38 18.33 1.27 -22.99
CA SER A 38 17.68 0.36 -22.04
C SER A 38 16.86 1.13 -21.01
N CYS A 39 15.94 0.45 -20.32
CA CYS A 39 15.30 0.94 -19.12
C CYS A 39 16.09 0.47 -17.88
N ASP A 40 16.14 1.29 -16.85
CA ASP A 40 16.67 0.87 -15.56
C ASP A 40 15.61 0.06 -14.78
N ILE A 41 14.34 0.48 -14.89
CA ILE A 41 13.20 -0.14 -14.24
C ILE A 41 12.07 -0.26 -15.26
N ILE A 42 11.38 -1.40 -15.27
CA ILE A 42 10.17 -1.59 -16.07
C ILE A 42 9.01 -1.90 -15.13
N ILE A 43 7.95 -1.09 -15.22
CA ILE A 43 6.71 -1.30 -14.45
C ILE A 43 5.70 -2.04 -15.31
N VAL A 44 5.24 -3.20 -14.81
CA VAL A 44 4.19 -4.02 -15.46
C VAL A 44 2.89 -3.85 -14.70
N THR A 45 1.82 -3.50 -15.41
CA THR A 45 0.52 -3.21 -14.81
C THR A 45 -0.64 -3.80 -15.61
N GLY A 46 -1.72 -4.15 -14.89
CA GLY A 46 -2.98 -4.60 -15.49
C GLY A 46 -3.87 -3.47 -16.00
N ASP A 47 -3.58 -2.21 -15.70
CA ASP A 47 -4.32 -1.05 -16.17
C ASP A 47 -3.68 -0.46 -17.42
N ALA A 48 -4.47 0.21 -18.26
CA ALA A 48 -3.95 1.11 -19.27
C ALA A 48 -3.11 2.22 -18.62
N TYR A 49 -2.03 2.64 -19.27
CA TYR A 49 -1.20 3.71 -18.76
C TYR A 49 -1.87 5.08 -18.96
N VAL A 50 -2.25 5.67 -17.85
CA VAL A 50 -2.72 7.05 -17.75
C VAL A 50 -1.72 7.80 -16.89
N ASP A 51 -1.11 8.84 -17.43
CA ASP A 51 -0.13 9.65 -16.72
C ASP A 51 -0.82 10.68 -15.82
N HIS A 52 -1.42 10.17 -14.73
CA HIS A 52 -2.26 10.95 -13.82
C HIS A 52 -2.00 10.53 -12.37
N PRO A 53 -1.99 11.47 -11.40
CA PRO A 53 -1.67 11.18 -9.99
C PRO A 53 -2.71 10.31 -9.26
N SER A 54 -3.82 9.93 -9.89
CA SER A 54 -4.75 8.91 -9.38
C SER A 54 -4.42 7.49 -9.85
N PHE A 55 -3.37 7.30 -10.65
CA PHE A 55 -2.93 5.98 -11.11
C PHE A 55 -1.60 5.60 -10.49
N GLY A 56 -1.58 4.51 -9.75
CA GLY A 56 -0.40 4.09 -8.98
C GLY A 56 0.85 3.89 -9.83
N MET A 57 0.74 3.36 -11.07
CA MET A 57 1.89 3.20 -11.95
C MET A 57 2.47 4.54 -12.42
N ALA A 58 1.62 5.56 -12.61
CA ALA A 58 2.09 6.90 -12.96
C ALA A 58 2.85 7.54 -11.79
N ILE A 59 2.29 7.43 -10.58
CA ILE A 59 2.96 7.93 -9.36
C ILE A 59 4.32 7.28 -9.20
N ILE A 60 4.39 5.96 -9.19
CA ILE A 60 5.65 5.22 -8.97
C ILE A 60 6.63 5.45 -10.13
N GLY A 61 6.14 5.44 -11.36
CA GLY A 61 6.98 5.68 -12.54
C GLY A 61 7.59 7.08 -12.54
N ARG A 62 6.77 8.11 -12.34
CA ARG A 62 7.24 9.50 -12.26
C ARG A 62 8.15 9.74 -11.06
N LEU A 63 7.85 9.10 -9.91
CA LEU A 63 8.73 9.19 -8.74
C LEU A 63 10.12 8.60 -9.03
N LEU A 64 10.20 7.42 -9.62
CA LEU A 64 11.47 6.80 -9.98
C LEU A 64 12.22 7.61 -11.06
N GLU A 65 11.49 8.11 -12.07
CA GLU A 65 12.05 9.05 -13.06
C GLU A 65 12.62 10.28 -12.37
N SER A 66 11.89 10.89 -11.41
CA SER A 66 12.37 12.06 -10.66
C SER A 66 13.62 11.75 -9.82
N GLN A 67 13.90 10.49 -9.52
CA GLN A 67 15.15 10.04 -8.89
C GLN A 67 16.29 9.81 -9.92
N GLY A 68 16.02 10.03 -11.21
CA GLY A 68 16.98 9.91 -12.29
C GLY A 68 17.05 8.53 -12.95
N PHE A 69 16.07 7.65 -12.72
CA PHE A 69 16.01 6.34 -13.39
C PHE A 69 15.25 6.41 -14.71
N ARG A 70 15.67 5.63 -15.71
CA ARG A 70 14.92 5.41 -16.95
C ARG A 70 13.84 4.37 -16.71
N VAL A 71 12.59 4.81 -16.74
CA VAL A 71 11.42 3.96 -16.37
C VAL A 71 10.55 3.69 -17.59
N GLY A 72 10.39 2.41 -17.94
CA GLY A 72 9.44 1.98 -18.98
C GLY A 72 8.16 1.40 -18.39
N ILE A 73 7.08 1.45 -19.15
CA ILE A 73 5.76 0.91 -18.75
C ILE A 73 5.33 -0.21 -19.71
N ILE A 74 5.00 -1.37 -19.16
CA ILE A 74 4.29 -2.44 -19.85
C ILE A 74 2.87 -2.50 -19.30
N ALA A 75 1.95 -1.82 -19.99
CA ALA A 75 0.55 -1.76 -19.64
C ALA A 75 -0.26 -2.83 -20.37
N GLN A 76 -1.06 -3.58 -19.62
CA GLN A 76 -1.96 -4.64 -20.13
C GLN A 76 -1.31 -5.60 -21.15
N PRO A 77 -0.14 -6.21 -20.81
CA PRO A 77 0.55 -7.13 -21.71
C PRO A 77 -0.32 -8.33 -22.06
N ASN A 78 -0.11 -8.88 -23.25
CA ASN A 78 -0.61 -10.22 -23.56
C ASN A 78 0.08 -11.25 -22.66
N TRP A 79 -0.64 -11.66 -21.62
CA TRP A 79 -0.14 -12.55 -20.58
C TRP A 79 -0.08 -14.03 -20.99
N GLN A 80 -0.52 -14.39 -22.21
CA GLN A 80 -0.49 -15.77 -22.69
C GLN A 80 0.93 -16.20 -23.09
N SER A 81 1.81 -15.25 -23.44
CA SER A 81 3.23 -15.50 -23.70
C SER A 81 4.10 -14.50 -22.95
N LYS A 82 5.42 -14.69 -22.98
CA LYS A 82 6.40 -13.78 -22.42
C LYS A 82 6.77 -12.60 -23.34
N ASP A 83 6.32 -12.61 -24.59
CA ASP A 83 6.83 -11.73 -25.64
C ASP A 83 6.59 -10.26 -25.35
N ASP A 84 5.40 -9.90 -24.88
CA ASP A 84 5.08 -8.53 -24.48
C ASP A 84 5.93 -8.03 -23.29
N PHE A 85 6.40 -8.95 -22.45
CA PHE A 85 7.26 -8.64 -21.31
C PHE A 85 8.72 -8.40 -21.72
N MET A 86 9.05 -8.68 -22.96
CA MET A 86 10.38 -8.47 -23.56
C MET A 86 10.43 -7.25 -24.48
N LYS A 87 9.31 -6.60 -24.77
CA LYS A 87 9.22 -5.54 -25.79
C LYS A 87 10.09 -4.30 -25.52
N LEU A 88 10.38 -3.99 -24.24
CA LEU A 88 11.28 -2.90 -23.84
C LEU A 88 12.73 -3.35 -23.58
N GLY A 89 12.99 -4.65 -23.75
CA GLY A 89 14.28 -5.25 -23.39
C GLY A 89 14.35 -5.62 -21.91
N GLU A 90 15.55 -5.98 -21.46
CA GLU A 90 15.86 -6.33 -20.09
C GLU A 90 16.08 -5.06 -19.25
N PRO A 91 15.39 -4.88 -18.09
CA PRO A 91 15.67 -3.76 -17.21
C PRO A 91 17.00 -3.96 -16.47
N ASN A 92 17.75 -2.88 -16.27
CA ASN A 92 19.05 -2.95 -15.59
C ASN A 92 18.94 -3.30 -14.09
N LEU A 93 17.81 -2.99 -13.44
CA LEU A 93 17.65 -3.15 -11.99
C LEU A 93 16.54 -4.15 -11.62
N PHE A 94 15.28 -3.90 -12.04
CA PHE A 94 14.17 -4.79 -11.67
C PHE A 94 12.91 -4.56 -12.50
N PHE A 95 12.00 -5.55 -12.42
CA PHE A 95 10.61 -5.37 -12.80
C PHE A 95 9.76 -4.99 -11.58
N GLY A 96 9.06 -3.85 -11.65
CA GLY A 96 8.00 -3.50 -10.71
C GLY A 96 6.67 -4.06 -11.20
N VAL A 97 6.00 -4.91 -10.44
CA VAL A 97 4.78 -5.59 -10.89
C VAL A 97 3.59 -5.25 -9.99
N ALA A 98 2.49 -4.80 -10.60
CA ALA A 98 1.23 -4.54 -9.94
C ALA A 98 0.04 -5.02 -10.78
N ALA A 99 -1.09 -5.34 -10.11
CA ALA A 99 -2.32 -5.70 -10.80
C ALA A 99 -3.02 -4.50 -11.47
N GLY A 100 -2.72 -3.30 -11.01
CA GLY A 100 -3.36 -2.05 -11.34
C GLY A 100 -3.92 -1.36 -10.10
N ASN A 101 -4.81 -0.38 -10.29
CA ASN A 101 -5.45 0.38 -9.19
C ASN A 101 -6.40 -0.48 -8.35
N MET A 102 -6.92 -1.56 -8.92
CA MET A 102 -7.79 -2.50 -8.23
C MET A 102 -7.20 -3.90 -8.19
N ASP A 103 -7.70 -4.71 -7.25
CA ASP A 103 -7.48 -6.15 -7.25
C ASP A 103 -8.04 -6.78 -8.54
N SER A 104 -7.24 -7.59 -9.24
CA SER A 104 -7.59 -8.17 -10.54
C SER A 104 -8.84 -9.04 -10.48
N MET A 105 -9.05 -9.76 -9.37
CA MET A 105 -10.22 -10.62 -9.21
C MET A 105 -11.50 -9.81 -8.99
N ILE A 106 -11.43 -8.72 -8.20
CA ILE A 106 -12.56 -7.80 -8.00
C ILE A 106 -12.88 -7.05 -9.29
N ASN A 107 -11.85 -6.69 -10.05
CA ASN A 107 -12.04 -6.01 -11.33
C ASN A 107 -12.70 -6.91 -12.38
N ARG A 108 -12.37 -8.21 -12.39
CA ARG A 108 -12.87 -9.17 -13.37
C ARG A 108 -14.20 -9.82 -13.01
N TYR A 109 -14.50 -9.98 -11.72
CA TYR A 109 -15.67 -10.71 -11.24
C TYR A 109 -16.58 -9.84 -10.37
N THR A 110 -17.88 -10.15 -10.42
CA THR A 110 -18.86 -9.66 -9.43
C THR A 110 -18.73 -10.45 -8.12
N ALA A 111 -19.44 -9.98 -7.07
CA ALA A 111 -19.55 -10.72 -5.81
C ALA A 111 -20.18 -12.14 -5.99
N ASP A 112 -21.05 -12.32 -6.98
CA ASP A 112 -21.66 -13.61 -7.34
C ASP A 112 -20.74 -14.47 -8.22
N LYS A 113 -19.46 -14.16 -8.31
CA LYS A 113 -18.47 -14.88 -9.14
C LYS A 113 -18.76 -14.87 -10.65
N LYS A 114 -19.60 -13.95 -11.16
CA LYS A 114 -19.89 -13.77 -12.58
C LYS A 114 -18.81 -12.89 -13.21
N ILE A 115 -18.38 -13.24 -14.41
CA ILE A 115 -17.43 -12.42 -15.18
C ILE A 115 -18.12 -11.11 -15.57
N ARG A 116 -17.44 -9.97 -15.34
CA ARG A 116 -17.89 -8.65 -15.79
C ARG A 116 -17.76 -8.53 -17.31
N SER A 117 -18.67 -7.81 -17.93
CA SER A 117 -18.68 -7.53 -19.36
C SER A 117 -17.73 -6.40 -19.75
N ASP A 118 -17.28 -5.58 -18.77
CA ASP A 118 -16.49 -4.39 -18.95
C ASP A 118 -15.32 -4.32 -17.94
N ASP A 119 -14.31 -3.55 -18.30
CA ASP A 119 -13.18 -3.19 -17.44
C ASP A 119 -12.94 -1.66 -17.57
N ALA A 120 -13.23 -0.93 -16.52
CA ALA A 120 -13.10 0.53 -16.51
C ALA A 120 -11.67 1.04 -16.73
N TYR A 121 -10.66 0.22 -16.48
CA TYR A 121 -9.25 0.58 -16.63
C TYR A 121 -8.64 0.14 -17.98
N THR A 122 -9.49 -0.30 -18.91
CA THR A 122 -9.07 -0.76 -20.25
C THR A 122 -9.54 0.21 -21.32
N PRO A 123 -8.76 0.48 -22.38
CA PRO A 123 -9.20 1.26 -23.52
C PRO A 123 -10.47 0.66 -24.14
N GLY A 124 -11.47 1.51 -24.39
CA GLY A 124 -12.79 1.08 -24.85
C GLY A 124 -13.64 0.36 -23.81
N GLY A 125 -13.19 0.26 -22.55
CA GLY A 125 -13.90 -0.47 -21.50
C GLY A 125 -13.91 -2.00 -21.69
N LEU A 126 -13.02 -2.55 -22.51
CA LEU A 126 -13.04 -3.95 -22.95
C LEU A 126 -12.60 -4.90 -21.83
N ALA A 127 -13.48 -5.81 -21.42
CA ALA A 127 -13.15 -6.87 -20.47
C ALA A 127 -12.17 -7.92 -21.06
N GLY A 128 -11.50 -8.66 -20.19
CA GLY A 128 -10.69 -9.83 -20.56
C GLY A 128 -9.23 -9.54 -20.93
N LYS A 129 -8.77 -8.31 -20.90
CA LYS A 129 -7.36 -7.95 -21.10
C LYS A 129 -6.48 -8.38 -19.92
N ARG A 130 -7.02 -8.44 -18.74
CA ARG A 130 -6.34 -8.74 -17.48
C ARG A 130 -6.50 -10.23 -17.12
N PRO A 131 -5.41 -10.94 -16.72
CA PRO A 131 -5.53 -12.31 -16.21
C PRO A 131 -6.11 -12.31 -14.79
N ASP A 132 -6.60 -13.46 -14.37
CA ASP A 132 -6.89 -13.73 -12.97
C ASP A 132 -5.59 -13.66 -12.16
N ARG A 133 -5.63 -12.96 -10.99
CA ARG A 133 -4.45 -12.78 -10.14
C ARG A 133 -3.27 -12.19 -10.91
N ALA A 134 -3.50 -11.03 -11.50
CA ALA A 134 -2.59 -10.39 -12.45
C ALA A 134 -1.16 -10.25 -11.90
N SER A 135 -0.99 -9.85 -10.64
CA SER A 135 0.34 -9.74 -10.03
C SER A 135 1.13 -11.04 -10.06
N LEU A 136 0.45 -12.18 -9.84
CA LEU A 136 1.06 -13.51 -9.92
C LEU A 136 1.46 -13.85 -11.34
N VAL A 137 0.52 -13.72 -12.28
CA VAL A 137 0.75 -14.11 -13.68
C VAL A 137 1.84 -13.26 -14.31
N TYR A 138 1.79 -11.95 -14.10
CA TYR A 138 2.81 -11.05 -14.66
C TYR A 138 4.20 -11.30 -14.08
N SER A 139 4.32 -11.58 -12.78
CA SER A 139 5.60 -11.94 -12.19
C SER A 139 6.19 -13.20 -12.80
N GLN A 140 5.37 -14.23 -13.00
CA GLN A 140 5.81 -15.47 -13.65
C GLN A 140 6.27 -15.21 -15.09
N ARG A 141 5.56 -14.38 -15.87
CA ARG A 141 5.95 -14.01 -17.23
C ARG A 141 7.26 -13.19 -17.27
N CYS A 142 7.45 -12.26 -16.32
CA CYS A 142 8.72 -11.56 -16.18
C CYS A 142 9.89 -12.53 -15.88
N LYS A 143 9.69 -13.51 -15.00
CA LYS A 143 10.71 -14.54 -14.71
C LYS A 143 10.96 -15.48 -15.90
N GLU A 144 9.96 -15.78 -16.72
CA GLU A 144 10.14 -16.52 -17.96
C GLU A 144 10.91 -15.72 -19.03
N ALA A 145 10.70 -14.38 -19.06
CA ALA A 145 11.41 -13.48 -19.95
C ALA A 145 12.88 -13.32 -19.53
N TYR A 146 13.10 -12.99 -18.26
CA TYR A 146 14.45 -12.68 -17.73
C TYR A 146 14.58 -13.25 -16.30
N LYS A 147 15.04 -14.51 -16.23
CA LYS A 147 15.04 -15.30 -14.99
C LYS A 147 15.81 -14.65 -13.82
N HIS A 148 16.88 -13.93 -14.13
CA HIS A 148 17.79 -13.35 -13.12
C HIS A 148 17.40 -11.94 -12.70
N VAL A 149 16.48 -11.30 -13.42
CA VAL A 149 16.02 -9.96 -13.06
C VAL A 149 15.13 -10.01 -11.81
N PRO A 150 15.38 -9.17 -10.81
CA PRO A 150 14.54 -9.09 -9.63
C PRO A 150 13.10 -8.69 -9.93
N ILE A 151 12.14 -9.25 -9.16
CA ILE A 151 10.73 -8.88 -9.20
C ILE A 151 10.36 -8.17 -7.91
N VAL A 152 9.93 -6.93 -8.02
CA VAL A 152 9.40 -6.10 -6.94
C VAL A 152 7.89 -6.04 -7.08
N LEU A 153 7.15 -6.70 -6.19
CA LEU A 153 5.68 -6.66 -6.17
C LEU A 153 5.19 -5.39 -5.46
N GLY A 154 4.10 -4.81 -5.95
CA GLY A 154 3.43 -3.67 -5.32
C GLY A 154 1.94 -3.62 -5.60
N GLY A 155 1.30 -2.53 -5.13
CA GLY A 155 -0.11 -2.27 -5.30
C GLY A 155 -1.02 -3.01 -4.31
N ILE A 156 -2.32 -2.75 -4.42
CA ILE A 156 -3.32 -3.23 -3.45
C ILE A 156 -3.42 -4.76 -3.44
N GLU A 157 -3.40 -5.41 -4.60
CA GLU A 157 -3.49 -6.86 -4.71
C GLU A 157 -2.36 -7.56 -3.96
N ALA A 158 -1.12 -7.08 -4.11
CA ALA A 158 0.02 -7.62 -3.39
C ALA A 158 -0.05 -7.33 -1.88
N SER A 159 -0.41 -6.11 -1.50
CA SER A 159 -0.55 -5.71 -0.09
C SER A 159 -1.54 -6.59 0.67
N LEU A 160 -2.71 -6.87 0.09
CA LEU A 160 -3.76 -7.65 0.74
C LEU A 160 -3.44 -9.16 0.78
N ARG A 161 -2.57 -9.64 -0.12
CA ARG A 161 -2.18 -11.06 -0.21
C ARG A 161 -0.78 -11.34 0.32
N ARG A 162 -0.21 -10.43 1.12
CA ARG A 162 1.17 -10.58 1.66
C ARG A 162 1.34 -11.74 2.62
N ILE A 163 0.31 -12.09 3.41
CA ILE A 163 0.27 -13.30 4.27
C ILE A 163 -0.53 -14.43 3.60
N ALA A 164 -0.64 -15.58 4.25
CA ALA A 164 -1.61 -16.61 3.86
C ALA A 164 -3.02 -15.99 3.84
N HIS A 165 -3.70 -16.07 2.70
CA HIS A 165 -4.94 -15.36 2.47
C HIS A 165 -6.03 -16.27 1.91
N TYR A 166 -7.31 -15.98 2.25
CA TYR A 166 -8.44 -16.69 1.72
C TYR A 166 -8.77 -16.20 0.30
N ASP A 167 -8.76 -17.15 -0.63
CA ASP A 167 -9.18 -16.91 -2.02
C ASP A 167 -10.66 -17.25 -2.15
N TYR A 168 -11.50 -16.22 -2.18
CA TYR A 168 -12.96 -16.33 -2.28
C TYR A 168 -13.42 -17.11 -3.51
N TRP A 169 -12.73 -16.96 -4.64
CA TRP A 169 -13.12 -17.61 -5.90
C TRP A 169 -12.83 -19.10 -5.92
N GLN A 170 -11.72 -19.51 -5.27
CA GLN A 170 -11.32 -20.92 -5.16
C GLN A 170 -11.76 -21.57 -3.85
N ASP A 171 -12.38 -20.81 -2.94
CA ASP A 171 -12.84 -21.29 -1.62
C ASP A 171 -11.73 -22.01 -0.84
N ARG A 172 -10.55 -21.40 -0.78
CA ARG A 172 -9.40 -21.97 -0.07
C ARG A 172 -8.41 -20.92 0.38
N VAL A 173 -7.64 -21.25 1.42
CA VAL A 173 -6.50 -20.44 1.85
C VAL A 173 -5.30 -20.74 0.93
N ARG A 174 -4.70 -19.68 0.37
CA ARG A 174 -3.49 -19.70 -0.47
C ARG A 174 -2.28 -19.23 0.32
N ASN A 175 -1.09 -19.49 -0.24
CA ASN A 175 0.16 -18.94 0.29
C ASN A 175 0.19 -17.41 0.19
N SER A 176 1.17 -16.79 0.85
CA SER A 176 1.57 -15.42 0.51
C SER A 176 1.79 -15.31 -1.02
N ILE A 177 1.33 -14.20 -1.60
CA ILE A 177 1.55 -13.93 -3.03
C ILE A 177 3.04 -13.88 -3.39
N LEU A 178 3.90 -13.51 -2.45
CA LEU A 178 5.34 -13.49 -2.65
C LEU A 178 5.89 -14.88 -3.02
N ILE A 179 5.35 -15.93 -2.41
CA ILE A 179 5.69 -17.34 -2.70
C ILE A 179 5.09 -17.77 -4.04
N ASP A 180 3.76 -17.59 -4.20
CA ASP A 180 3.04 -18.06 -5.39
C ASP A 180 3.53 -17.36 -6.67
N ALA A 181 3.92 -16.08 -6.59
CA ALA A 181 4.46 -15.31 -7.70
C ALA A 181 5.96 -15.51 -7.93
N SER A 182 6.66 -16.20 -7.05
CA SER A 182 8.14 -16.33 -7.06
C SER A 182 8.84 -14.96 -7.16
N ALA A 183 8.31 -13.97 -6.46
CA ALA A 183 8.87 -12.62 -6.43
C ALA A 183 9.95 -12.50 -5.35
N ASP A 184 10.84 -11.52 -5.53
CA ASP A 184 12.00 -11.37 -4.67
C ASP A 184 11.69 -10.50 -3.44
N ILE A 185 10.90 -9.43 -3.64
CA ILE A 185 10.45 -8.53 -2.57
C ILE A 185 9.04 -8.03 -2.87
N LEU A 186 8.26 -7.76 -1.83
CA LEU A 186 6.93 -7.16 -1.93
C LEU A 186 6.93 -5.85 -1.12
N LEU A 187 6.45 -4.79 -1.75
CA LEU A 187 6.22 -3.51 -1.10
C LEU A 187 4.73 -3.36 -0.81
N TYR A 188 4.39 -3.06 0.44
CA TYR A 188 3.00 -2.89 0.85
C TYR A 188 2.75 -1.52 1.49
N GLY A 189 1.52 -1.08 1.41
CA GLY A 189 1.15 0.26 1.84
C GLY A 189 1.53 1.34 0.83
N ASN A 190 1.68 2.57 1.29
CA ASN A 190 2.22 3.68 0.51
C ASN A 190 3.73 3.46 0.32
N ALA A 191 4.10 3.00 -0.85
CA ALA A 191 5.41 2.41 -1.11
C ALA A 191 6.45 3.39 -1.68
N GLU A 192 6.15 4.69 -1.74
CA GLU A 192 6.99 5.71 -2.39
C GLU A 192 8.43 5.70 -1.83
N ARG A 193 8.59 5.77 -0.52
CA ARG A 193 9.93 5.72 0.09
C ARG A 193 10.59 4.36 -0.07
N ALA A 194 9.81 3.28 0.06
CA ALA A 194 10.34 1.93 -0.05
C ALA A 194 10.87 1.63 -1.45
N ILE A 195 10.13 2.01 -2.51
CA ILE A 195 10.56 1.77 -3.89
C ILE A 195 11.80 2.57 -4.25
N VAL A 196 11.90 3.83 -3.80
CA VAL A 196 13.09 4.66 -4.01
C VAL A 196 14.30 4.05 -3.29
N GLU A 197 14.16 3.64 -2.04
CA GLU A 197 15.24 3.00 -1.28
C GLU A 197 15.71 1.70 -1.94
N VAL A 198 14.78 0.84 -2.38
CA VAL A 198 15.10 -0.40 -3.10
C VAL A 198 15.84 -0.10 -4.42
N ALA A 199 15.34 0.85 -5.22
CA ALA A 199 15.95 1.24 -6.48
C ALA A 199 17.37 1.79 -6.28
N GLN A 200 17.55 2.67 -5.29
CA GLN A 200 18.86 3.24 -4.96
C GLN A 200 19.85 2.16 -4.51
N ARG A 201 19.45 1.25 -3.62
CA ARG A 201 20.35 0.17 -3.18
C ARG A 201 20.76 -0.77 -4.31
N LEU A 202 19.82 -1.14 -5.17
CA LEU A 202 20.13 -1.96 -6.36
C LEU A 202 21.07 -1.23 -7.30
N SER A 203 20.91 0.08 -7.50
CA SER A 203 21.80 0.88 -8.34
C SER A 203 23.24 1.00 -7.79
N TYR A 204 23.40 0.83 -6.47
CA TYR A 204 24.72 0.73 -5.82
C TYR A 204 25.29 -0.70 -5.81
N GLY A 205 24.61 -1.66 -6.46
CA GLY A 205 25.07 -3.03 -6.58
C GLY A 205 24.73 -3.93 -5.37
N HIS A 206 23.85 -3.49 -4.45
CA HIS A 206 23.32 -4.39 -3.44
C HIS A 206 22.46 -5.46 -4.11
N LYS A 207 22.50 -6.67 -3.58
CA LYS A 207 21.60 -7.73 -4.04
C LYS A 207 20.22 -7.56 -3.41
N ILE A 208 19.18 -7.95 -4.15
CA ILE A 208 17.80 -7.83 -3.67
C ILE A 208 17.55 -8.64 -2.39
N GLU A 209 18.16 -9.80 -2.25
CA GLU A 209 18.07 -10.66 -1.07
C GLU A 209 18.68 -10.05 0.21
N ASP A 210 19.59 -9.07 0.06
CA ASP A 210 20.24 -8.36 1.18
C ASP A 210 19.40 -7.16 1.66
N ILE A 211 18.37 -6.75 0.90
CA ILE A 211 17.50 -5.62 1.24
C ILE A 211 16.39 -6.10 2.18
N THR A 212 16.71 -6.22 3.47
CA THR A 212 15.83 -6.83 4.48
C THR A 212 15.36 -5.88 5.58
N ASP A 213 15.77 -4.62 5.56
CA ASP A 213 15.56 -3.63 6.62
C ASP A 213 14.66 -2.45 6.22
N VAL A 214 14.14 -2.45 4.98
CA VAL A 214 13.26 -1.38 4.47
C VAL A 214 11.84 -1.58 5.02
N ARG A 215 11.28 -0.53 5.62
CA ARG A 215 9.90 -0.57 6.15
C ARG A 215 8.87 -0.69 5.02
N GLY A 216 7.74 -1.35 5.30
CA GLY A 216 6.70 -1.59 4.30
C GLY A 216 7.08 -2.67 3.27
N THR A 217 8.02 -3.56 3.61
CA THR A 217 8.44 -4.64 2.72
C THR A 217 8.16 -6.02 3.31
N ALA A 218 8.00 -6.99 2.42
CA ALA A 218 7.99 -8.41 2.77
C ALA A 218 8.95 -9.16 1.85
N PHE A 219 9.66 -10.15 2.40
CA PHE A 219 10.64 -10.96 1.70
C PHE A 219 10.74 -12.36 2.30
N ILE A 220 11.37 -13.27 1.58
CA ILE A 220 11.56 -14.66 2.01
C ILE A 220 12.88 -14.79 2.77
N ARG A 221 12.86 -15.52 3.89
CA ARG A 221 14.06 -15.92 4.61
C ARG A 221 13.89 -17.30 5.21
N ARG A 222 14.99 -17.89 5.68
CA ARG A 222 14.96 -19.23 6.27
C ARG A 222 14.98 -19.21 7.79
N ASP A 223 15.64 -18.23 8.39
CA ASP A 223 15.89 -18.18 9.82
C ASP A 223 15.64 -16.80 10.41
N THR A 224 15.18 -16.72 11.65
CA THR A 224 15.13 -15.47 12.41
C THR A 224 16.55 -15.01 12.76
N PRO A 225 16.94 -13.72 12.56
CA PRO A 225 18.26 -13.24 12.93
C PRO A 225 18.51 -13.41 14.44
N LYS A 226 19.76 -13.75 14.82
CA LYS A 226 20.15 -14.01 16.21
C LYS A 226 19.94 -12.82 17.16
N ASP A 227 19.95 -11.60 16.63
CA ASP A 227 19.74 -10.36 17.37
C ASP A 227 18.26 -9.94 17.47
N TRP A 228 17.35 -10.78 16.96
CA TRP A 228 15.90 -10.56 17.05
C TRP A 228 15.26 -11.50 18.07
N TYR A 229 14.27 -10.95 18.78
CA TYR A 229 13.44 -11.71 19.71
C TYR A 229 12.14 -12.13 19.05
N GLU A 230 11.88 -13.43 19.00
CA GLU A 230 10.65 -13.98 18.43
C GLU A 230 9.60 -14.18 19.52
N VAL A 231 8.39 -13.69 19.28
CA VAL A 231 7.21 -13.82 20.15
C VAL A 231 6.13 -14.57 19.41
N ASP A 232 5.57 -15.60 20.03
CA ASP A 232 4.39 -16.28 19.48
C ASP A 232 3.16 -15.34 19.49
N SER A 233 2.38 -15.36 18.43
CA SER A 233 1.21 -14.50 18.25
C SER A 233 0.15 -14.68 19.34
N THR A 234 0.06 -15.85 19.98
CA THR A 234 -0.88 -16.13 21.08
C THR A 234 -0.59 -15.31 22.34
N ARG A 235 0.66 -14.78 22.46
CA ARG A 235 1.02 -13.84 23.54
C ARG A 235 0.55 -12.40 23.25
N ILE A 236 0.17 -12.11 22.02
CA ILE A 236 -0.30 -10.78 21.61
C ILE A 236 -1.81 -10.70 21.67
N ASP A 237 -2.48 -11.76 21.20
CA ASP A 237 -3.94 -11.88 21.23
C ASP A 237 -4.33 -13.36 21.33
N ARG A 238 -5.49 -13.63 21.95
CA ARG A 238 -5.95 -15.00 22.14
C ARG A 238 -6.72 -15.48 20.91
N PRO A 239 -6.36 -16.63 20.30
CA PRO A 239 -7.17 -17.24 19.24
C PRO A 239 -8.62 -17.49 19.72
N GLY A 240 -9.59 -17.23 18.85
CA GLY A 240 -11.00 -17.38 19.17
C GLY A 240 -11.60 -16.29 20.07
N LYS A 241 -10.83 -15.23 20.39
CA LYS A 241 -11.38 -14.06 21.09
C LYS A 241 -12.41 -13.37 20.21
N ILE A 242 -13.61 -13.19 20.75
CA ILE A 242 -14.70 -12.43 20.14
C ILE A 242 -14.82 -11.11 20.88
N ASP A 243 -14.75 -9.99 20.17
CA ASP A 243 -14.99 -8.67 20.76
C ASP A 243 -16.48 -8.52 21.09
N LYS A 244 -16.79 -7.74 22.13
CA LYS A 244 -18.18 -7.43 22.49
C LYS A 244 -18.87 -6.78 21.28
N ILE A 245 -20.04 -7.30 20.92
CA ILE A 245 -20.90 -6.67 19.92
C ILE A 245 -21.43 -5.38 20.51
N ILE A 246 -21.04 -4.26 19.93
CA ILE A 246 -21.49 -2.93 20.33
C ILE A 246 -22.69 -2.59 19.47
N ASN A 247 -23.81 -2.27 20.13
CA ASN A 247 -25.00 -1.82 19.42
C ASN A 247 -24.74 -0.44 18.81
N PRO A 248 -24.70 -0.28 17.46
CA PRO A 248 -24.40 0.98 16.81
C PRO A 248 -25.50 2.05 17.02
N TYR A 249 -26.67 1.65 17.54
CA TYR A 249 -27.81 2.54 17.77
C TYR A 249 -27.92 3.03 19.21
N VAL A 250 -26.97 2.67 20.09
CA VAL A 250 -26.93 3.25 21.44
C VAL A 250 -26.40 4.67 21.33
N ASN A 251 -27.23 5.66 21.71
CA ASN A 251 -26.83 7.06 21.75
C ASN A 251 -25.62 7.24 22.66
N THR A 252 -24.50 7.63 22.08
CA THR A 252 -23.22 7.80 22.76
C THR A 252 -23.19 8.99 23.74
N GLN A 253 -24.27 9.75 23.83
CA GLN A 253 -24.39 10.85 24.81
C GLN A 253 -24.49 10.38 26.27
N ASP A 254 -24.93 9.14 26.51
CA ASP A 254 -25.09 8.59 27.86
C ASP A 254 -23.95 7.68 28.32
N THR A 255 -22.98 7.36 27.48
CA THR A 255 -21.79 6.61 27.87
C THR A 255 -20.68 7.56 28.22
N GLN A 256 -20.66 8.01 29.47
CA GLN A 256 -19.42 8.44 30.10
C GLN A 256 -18.36 7.36 29.90
N ALA A 257 -17.28 7.80 29.31
CA ALA A 257 -16.01 7.12 29.29
C ALA A 257 -15.93 5.78 28.56
N CYS A 258 -15.17 5.77 27.50
CA CYS A 258 -14.23 4.68 27.25
C CYS A 258 -13.22 4.58 28.42
N ALA A 259 -13.69 4.36 29.62
CA ALA A 259 -12.94 3.67 30.62
C ALA A 259 -12.88 2.23 30.14
N ILE A 260 -11.75 1.84 29.58
CA ILE A 260 -11.34 0.45 29.61
C ILE A 260 -11.26 0.14 31.10
N GLU A 261 -12.32 -0.45 31.66
CA GLU A 261 -12.20 -1.25 32.85
C GLU A 261 -11.14 -2.30 32.50
N GLN A 262 -9.94 -2.07 33.00
CA GLN A 262 -9.01 -3.17 33.20
C GLN A 262 -9.82 -4.14 34.07
N GLU A 263 -10.28 -5.25 33.49
CA GLU A 263 -10.74 -6.38 34.27
C GLU A 263 -9.56 -6.72 35.21
N LYS A 264 -9.68 -6.25 36.44
CA LYS A 264 -8.94 -6.82 37.55
C LYS A 264 -9.39 -8.28 37.57
N GLY A 265 -8.53 -9.17 37.15
CA GLY A 265 -8.70 -10.58 37.43
C GLY A 265 -8.99 -10.76 38.92
N PRO A 266 -9.57 -11.88 39.33
CA PRO A 266 -9.92 -12.14 40.71
C PRO A 266 -8.70 -11.85 41.59
N VAL A 267 -8.93 -11.01 42.60
CA VAL A 267 -7.92 -10.72 43.63
C VAL A 267 -7.76 -12.00 44.43
N ASP A 268 -6.75 -12.78 44.12
CA ASP A 268 -6.30 -13.84 44.97
C ASP A 268 -5.62 -13.23 46.19
N ASP A 269 -5.99 -13.76 47.31
CA ASP A 269 -5.68 -13.55 48.70
C ASP A 269 -4.22 -13.06 48.96
N PRO A 270 -3.98 -12.03 49.82
CA PRO A 270 -2.67 -11.49 50.09
C PRO A 270 -1.91 -12.30 51.15
N GLN A 271 -1.51 -13.51 50.82
CA GLN A 271 -0.53 -14.23 51.61
C GLN A 271 0.47 -14.96 50.70
N GLU A 272 1.71 -14.53 50.82
CA GLU A 272 2.96 -14.99 50.17
C GLU A 272 3.44 -14.16 48.99
N ALA A 273 3.97 -12.99 49.30
CA ALA A 273 4.90 -12.29 48.42
C ALA A 273 6.20 -13.06 48.34
N LYS A 274 6.32 -14.02 47.42
CA LYS A 274 7.62 -14.51 46.96
C LYS A 274 8.28 -13.38 46.19
N VAL A 275 9.37 -12.83 46.73
CA VAL A 275 10.27 -11.94 46.02
C VAL A 275 10.87 -12.72 44.85
N VAL A 276 10.25 -12.66 43.70
CA VAL A 276 10.85 -13.11 42.44
C VAL A 276 11.91 -12.07 42.10
N GLN A 277 13.18 -12.38 42.27
CA GLN A 277 14.26 -11.63 41.66
C GLN A 277 13.99 -11.63 40.13
N ILE A 278 13.48 -10.53 39.61
CA ILE A 278 13.41 -10.28 38.18
C ILE A 278 14.88 -10.05 37.77
N LEU A 279 15.56 -11.11 37.35
CA LEU A 279 16.75 -10.96 36.54
C LEU A 279 16.36 -10.07 35.36
N ALA A 280 16.95 -8.88 35.28
CA ALA A 280 16.70 -7.95 34.22
C ALA A 280 17.07 -8.63 32.88
N SER A 281 16.07 -9.22 32.23
CA SER A 281 16.21 -9.59 30.82
C SER A 281 16.65 -8.36 30.03
N PRO A 282 17.58 -8.47 29.07
CA PRO A 282 17.95 -7.37 28.23
C PRO A 282 16.65 -6.72 27.73
N ARG A 283 16.51 -5.40 27.88
CA ARG A 283 15.30 -4.65 27.48
C ARG A 283 14.99 -4.97 26.04
N MET A 284 13.97 -5.82 25.82
CA MET A 284 13.49 -6.17 24.50
C MET A 284 12.90 -4.91 23.87
N THR A 285 13.59 -4.36 22.89
CA THR A 285 13.08 -3.23 22.12
C THR A 285 12.08 -3.75 21.09
N ARG A 286 10.99 -3.00 20.85
CA ARG A 286 10.00 -3.38 19.84
C ARG A 286 10.63 -3.52 18.45
N ASP A 287 11.63 -2.71 18.15
CA ASP A 287 12.33 -2.66 16.86
C ASP A 287 13.12 -3.94 16.54
N LYS A 288 13.43 -4.75 17.55
CA LYS A 288 14.11 -6.05 17.42
C LYS A 288 13.22 -7.22 17.85
N THR A 289 11.90 -7.02 17.80
CA THR A 289 10.90 -8.04 18.11
C THR A 289 10.11 -8.40 16.87
N VAL A 290 9.99 -9.71 16.60
CA VAL A 290 9.15 -10.25 15.53
C VAL A 290 8.05 -11.14 16.11
N ILE A 291 6.85 -11.03 15.58
CA ILE A 291 5.71 -11.88 15.99
C ILE A 291 5.55 -13.01 14.99
N ARG A 292 5.65 -14.24 15.48
CA ARG A 292 5.39 -15.44 14.69
C ARG A 292 3.89 -15.72 14.62
N LEU A 293 3.34 -15.59 13.42
CA LEU A 293 1.96 -15.96 13.11
C LEU A 293 1.82 -17.49 13.00
N PRO A 294 0.62 -18.04 13.16
CA PRO A 294 0.36 -19.44 12.80
C PRO A 294 0.77 -19.71 11.36
N SER A 295 1.42 -20.89 11.14
CA SER A 295 1.90 -21.23 9.80
C SER A 295 0.77 -21.35 8.78
N MET A 296 1.12 -21.24 7.49
CA MET A 296 0.19 -21.37 6.38
C MET A 296 -0.63 -22.67 6.46
N GLU A 297 0.01 -23.78 6.82
CA GLU A 297 -0.63 -25.08 6.95
C GLU A 297 -1.66 -25.09 8.08
N LYS A 298 -1.34 -24.43 9.21
CA LYS A 298 -2.27 -24.32 10.35
C LYS A 298 -3.48 -23.45 9.98
N VAL A 299 -3.27 -22.28 9.39
CA VAL A 299 -4.37 -21.37 9.03
C VAL A 299 -5.23 -21.91 7.87
N ARG A 300 -4.68 -22.80 7.02
CA ARG A 300 -5.44 -23.48 5.98
C ARG A 300 -6.47 -24.43 6.55
N ASN A 301 -6.15 -25.10 7.65
CA ASN A 301 -6.97 -26.16 8.24
C ASN A 301 -7.82 -25.68 9.41
N ASP A 302 -7.58 -24.49 9.94
CA ASP A 302 -8.27 -23.95 11.11
C ASP A 302 -8.70 -22.49 10.88
N PRO A 303 -10.00 -22.24 10.65
CA PRO A 303 -10.53 -20.87 10.45
C PRO A 303 -10.29 -19.95 11.66
N VAL A 304 -10.22 -20.48 12.89
CA VAL A 304 -9.97 -19.69 14.09
C VAL A 304 -8.53 -19.15 14.07
N LEU A 305 -7.57 -20.00 13.69
CA LEU A 305 -6.18 -19.57 13.53
C LEU A 305 -6.00 -18.63 12.34
N TYR A 306 -6.78 -18.80 11.26
CA TYR A 306 -6.81 -17.86 10.14
C TYR A 306 -7.29 -16.47 10.61
N ALA A 307 -8.42 -16.41 11.31
CA ALA A 307 -8.95 -15.17 11.87
C ALA A 307 -7.96 -14.52 12.86
N HIS A 308 -7.31 -15.32 13.70
CA HIS A 308 -6.27 -14.86 14.62
C HIS A 308 -5.07 -14.24 13.90
N ALA A 309 -4.54 -14.89 12.86
CA ALA A 309 -3.43 -14.36 12.08
C ALA A 309 -3.75 -12.99 11.46
N ASN A 310 -4.95 -12.85 10.87
CA ASN A 310 -5.42 -11.58 10.30
C ASN A 310 -5.62 -10.51 11.39
N ARG A 311 -6.16 -10.88 12.54
CA ARG A 311 -6.32 -9.95 13.67
C ARG A 311 -4.97 -9.43 14.17
N VAL A 312 -3.98 -10.29 14.32
CA VAL A 312 -2.63 -9.86 14.72
C VAL A 312 -2.00 -8.96 13.67
N LEU A 313 -2.16 -9.27 12.38
CA LEU A 313 -1.74 -8.40 11.29
C LEU A 313 -2.36 -7.00 11.42
N HIS A 314 -3.66 -6.94 11.67
CA HIS A 314 -4.40 -5.68 11.85
C HIS A 314 -3.96 -4.89 13.10
N LEU A 315 -3.55 -5.57 14.18
CA LEU A 315 -3.02 -4.93 15.38
C LEU A 315 -1.63 -4.30 15.17
N GLU A 316 -0.85 -4.75 14.19
CA GLU A 316 0.48 -4.27 13.87
C GLU A 316 0.50 -3.34 12.65
N THR A 317 -0.52 -2.47 12.50
CA THR A 317 -0.64 -1.51 11.40
C THR A 317 -0.15 -0.10 11.73
N ASN A 318 0.03 0.25 13.02
CA ASN A 318 0.51 1.58 13.38
C ASN A 318 2.04 1.68 13.21
N PRO A 319 2.56 2.51 12.28
CA PRO A 319 3.99 2.63 12.04
C PRO A 319 4.80 3.10 13.27
N GLY A 320 4.16 3.77 14.23
CA GLY A 320 4.80 4.24 15.47
C GLY A 320 5.12 3.13 16.47
N ASN A 321 4.41 1.98 16.41
CA ASN A 321 4.59 0.90 17.39
C ASN A 321 4.46 -0.51 16.82
N ALA A 322 4.25 -0.68 15.53
CA ALA A 322 4.21 -2.00 14.90
C ALA A 322 5.52 -2.75 15.04
N ARG A 323 5.44 -4.06 15.21
CA ARG A 323 6.55 -4.99 15.17
C ARG A 323 6.61 -5.69 13.83
N ALA A 324 7.74 -6.26 13.51
CA ALA A 324 7.85 -7.18 12.38
C ALA A 324 6.97 -8.41 12.61
N LEU A 325 6.49 -9.00 11.53
CA LEU A 325 5.73 -10.25 11.55
C LEU A 325 6.47 -11.32 10.75
N VAL A 326 6.24 -12.58 11.08
CA VAL A 326 6.76 -13.70 10.31
C VAL A 326 5.72 -14.81 10.24
N GLN A 327 5.54 -15.38 9.04
CA GLN A 327 4.66 -16.52 8.82
C GLN A 327 5.40 -17.61 8.06
N LYS A 328 5.33 -18.83 8.56
CA LYS A 328 5.94 -19.99 7.92
C LYS A 328 5.07 -20.53 6.79
N HIS A 329 5.73 -20.80 5.65
CA HIS A 329 5.14 -21.41 4.45
C HIS A 329 6.06 -22.58 4.00
N GLY A 330 5.68 -23.80 4.29
CA GLY A 330 6.55 -24.95 4.03
C GLY A 330 7.89 -24.83 4.76
N ASP A 331 8.99 -24.80 4.00
CA ASP A 331 10.36 -24.74 4.53
C ASP A 331 10.93 -23.32 4.65
N VAL A 332 10.17 -22.30 4.29
CA VAL A 332 10.60 -20.89 4.32
C VAL A 332 9.69 -20.04 5.19
N ASP A 333 10.21 -18.95 5.69
CA ASP A 333 9.50 -17.92 6.39
C ASP A 333 9.29 -16.72 5.45
N VAL A 334 8.07 -16.17 5.43
CA VAL A 334 7.80 -14.85 4.88
C VAL A 334 7.87 -13.85 6.01
N TRP A 335 8.80 -12.92 5.90
CA TRP A 335 9.06 -11.86 6.86
C TRP A 335 8.40 -10.57 6.39
N PHE A 336 7.80 -9.83 7.32
CA PHE A 336 7.14 -8.54 7.07
C PHE A 336 7.78 -7.49 7.98
N ASN A 337 8.44 -6.53 7.40
CA ASN A 337 8.90 -5.36 8.14
C ASN A 337 7.71 -4.52 8.63
N PRO A 338 7.85 -3.69 9.66
CA PRO A 338 6.80 -2.78 10.08
C PRO A 338 6.30 -1.89 8.94
N PRO A 339 5.05 -1.38 9.01
CA PRO A 339 4.47 -0.51 7.98
C PRO A 339 5.35 0.70 7.66
N PRO A 340 5.22 1.27 6.44
CA PRO A 340 5.95 2.48 6.06
C PRO A 340 5.61 3.64 6.99
N ILE A 341 6.57 4.51 7.25
CA ILE A 341 6.34 5.79 7.91
C ILE A 341 5.54 6.68 6.96
N PRO A 342 4.46 7.33 7.40
CA PRO A 342 3.70 8.27 6.58
C PRO A 342 4.58 9.35 5.96
N MET A 343 4.29 9.74 4.74
CA MET A 343 4.96 10.86 4.08
C MET A 343 4.62 12.19 4.79
N THR A 344 5.56 13.11 4.79
CA THR A 344 5.33 14.49 5.23
C THR A 344 4.51 15.25 4.18
N THR A 345 3.95 16.41 4.56
CA THR A 345 3.25 17.28 3.62
C THR A 345 4.15 17.68 2.44
N GLU A 346 5.43 17.98 2.71
CA GLU A 346 6.39 18.32 1.65
C GLU A 346 6.61 17.17 0.67
N GLU A 347 6.69 15.94 1.16
CA GLU A 347 6.83 14.76 0.27
C GLU A 347 5.53 14.47 -0.48
N MET A 348 4.37 14.66 0.14
CA MET A 348 3.08 14.58 -0.55
C MET A 348 3.00 15.62 -1.66
N ASP A 349 3.37 16.86 -1.39
CA ASP A 349 3.39 17.95 -2.38
C ASP A 349 4.40 17.66 -3.51
N TYR A 350 5.55 17.08 -3.18
CA TYR A 350 6.53 16.64 -4.17
C TYR A 350 5.97 15.55 -5.09
N VAL A 351 5.36 14.50 -4.52
CA VAL A 351 4.79 13.39 -5.29
C VAL A 351 3.65 13.83 -6.20
N PHE A 352 2.75 14.69 -5.70
CA PHE A 352 1.62 15.18 -6.49
C PHE A 352 1.99 16.34 -7.43
N GLY A 353 3.11 17.01 -7.21
CA GLY A 353 3.65 18.09 -8.05
C GLY A 353 4.57 17.63 -9.18
N MET A 354 4.71 16.33 -9.44
CA MET A 354 5.49 15.81 -10.56
C MET A 354 4.85 16.16 -11.91
N PRO A 355 5.63 16.12 -13.03
CA PRO A 355 5.18 16.61 -14.33
C PRO A 355 4.22 15.62 -15.03
N TYR A 356 3.08 15.32 -14.38
CA TYR A 356 2.03 14.50 -14.99
C TYR A 356 1.39 15.20 -16.18
N GLN A 357 1.19 14.46 -17.28
CA GLN A 357 0.45 14.96 -18.42
C GLN A 357 -1.08 15.02 -18.17
N ARG A 358 -1.57 14.29 -17.15
CA ARG A 358 -2.98 14.15 -16.77
C ARG A 358 -3.89 13.64 -17.89
N ILE A 359 -3.35 12.87 -18.82
CA ILE A 359 -4.07 12.25 -19.93
C ILE A 359 -3.58 10.81 -20.14
N PRO A 360 -4.39 9.96 -20.84
CA PRO A 360 -3.93 8.65 -21.29
C PRO A 360 -2.75 8.75 -22.24
N HIS A 361 -1.92 7.71 -22.24
CA HIS A 361 -0.80 7.62 -23.17
C HIS A 361 -1.25 7.72 -24.64
N PRO A 362 -0.55 8.46 -25.53
CA PRO A 362 -0.96 8.66 -26.92
C PRO A 362 -1.16 7.39 -27.75
N ALA A 363 -0.52 6.28 -27.36
CA ALA A 363 -0.67 4.98 -28.03
C ALA A 363 -2.12 4.46 -28.06
N TYR A 364 -3.00 4.94 -27.18
CA TYR A 364 -4.42 4.56 -27.16
C TYR A 364 -5.28 5.37 -28.14
N GLY A 365 -4.71 6.38 -28.78
CA GLY A 365 -5.40 7.20 -29.79
C GLY A 365 -6.66 7.89 -29.22
N LYS A 366 -7.83 7.53 -29.78
CA LYS A 366 -9.13 8.10 -29.37
C LYS A 366 -9.95 7.19 -28.46
N GLU A 367 -9.39 6.04 -28.05
CA GLU A 367 -10.09 5.10 -27.19
C GLU A 367 -10.30 5.71 -25.79
N LYS A 368 -11.53 5.65 -25.31
CA LYS A 368 -11.86 6.14 -23.97
C LYS A 368 -11.46 5.12 -22.93
N ILE A 369 -10.94 5.58 -21.82
CA ILE A 369 -10.68 4.78 -20.62
C ILE A 369 -11.67 5.25 -19.56
N PRO A 370 -12.72 4.46 -19.24
CA PRO A 370 -13.80 4.92 -18.35
C PRO A 370 -13.32 5.43 -16.99
N ALA A 371 -12.35 4.76 -16.39
CA ALA A 371 -11.76 5.19 -15.11
C ALA A 371 -11.12 6.58 -15.22
N TYR A 372 -10.42 6.88 -16.31
CA TYR A 372 -9.86 8.21 -16.55
C TYR A 372 -10.95 9.26 -16.72
N ASP A 373 -12.00 8.97 -17.51
CA ASP A 373 -13.11 9.92 -17.73
C ASP A 373 -13.78 10.32 -16.40
N MET A 374 -13.83 9.40 -15.42
CA MET A 374 -14.37 9.67 -14.09
C MET A 374 -13.50 10.62 -13.25
N ILE A 375 -12.17 10.43 -13.31
CA ILE A 375 -11.26 11.07 -12.35
C ILE A 375 -10.41 12.20 -12.94
N ARG A 376 -10.49 12.48 -14.24
CA ARG A 376 -9.60 13.43 -14.93
C ARG A 376 -9.58 14.84 -14.34
N PHE A 377 -10.65 15.25 -13.66
CA PHE A 377 -10.78 16.54 -12.97
C PHE A 377 -10.86 16.36 -11.44
N SER A 378 -10.47 15.22 -10.91
CA SER A 378 -10.37 15.02 -9.47
C SER A 378 -9.00 15.43 -8.94
N VAL A 379 -8.98 15.89 -7.70
CA VAL A 379 -7.76 16.26 -6.97
C VAL A 379 -7.71 15.49 -5.65
N ASN A 380 -6.68 14.70 -5.49
CA ASN A 380 -6.44 13.98 -4.24
C ASN A 380 -5.70 14.89 -3.25
N ILE A 381 -6.34 15.21 -2.12
CA ILE A 381 -5.79 16.14 -1.12
C ILE A 381 -5.17 15.45 0.08
N MET A 382 -5.46 14.16 0.27
CA MET A 382 -4.99 13.38 1.40
C MET A 382 -4.94 11.89 1.08
N ARG A 383 -4.22 11.12 1.91
CA ARG A 383 -4.20 9.66 1.93
C ARG A 383 -4.35 9.13 3.34
N GLY A 384 -4.76 7.87 3.48
CA GLY A 384 -5.00 7.20 4.75
C GLY A 384 -6.45 7.27 5.20
N CYS A 385 -6.82 6.42 6.15
CA CYS A 385 -8.16 6.38 6.72
C CYS A 385 -8.14 5.78 8.13
N PHE A 386 -8.63 6.53 9.11
CA PHE A 386 -8.76 6.05 10.50
C PHE A 386 -10.14 5.43 10.81
N GLY A 387 -10.95 5.17 9.79
CA GLY A 387 -12.28 4.56 9.94
C GLY A 387 -12.24 3.15 10.53
N GLY A 388 -11.29 2.32 10.07
CA GLY A 388 -11.10 0.96 10.55
C GLY A 388 -12.27 0.02 10.25
N CYS A 389 -13.00 0.25 9.16
CA CYS A 389 -14.13 -0.59 8.72
C CYS A 389 -13.64 -1.99 8.38
N THR A 390 -14.26 -3.02 8.92
CA THR A 390 -13.82 -4.43 8.79
C THR A 390 -13.89 -4.99 7.36
N PHE A 391 -14.71 -4.39 6.51
CA PHE A 391 -14.86 -4.78 5.10
C PHE A 391 -13.92 -4.02 4.16
N CYS A 392 -13.23 -2.97 4.65
CA CYS A 392 -12.51 -2.03 3.81
C CYS A 392 -11.00 -2.31 3.81
N SER A 393 -10.40 -2.33 2.64
CA SER A 393 -8.96 -2.54 2.46
C SER A 393 -8.11 -1.27 2.57
N ILE A 394 -8.72 -0.09 2.59
CA ILE A 394 -7.99 1.18 2.54
C ILE A 394 -7.08 1.35 3.76
N THR A 395 -7.58 1.10 4.96
CA THR A 395 -6.76 1.18 6.19
C THR A 395 -5.56 0.22 6.16
N GLU A 396 -5.72 -0.96 5.56
CA GLU A 396 -4.66 -1.97 5.44
C GLU A 396 -3.63 -1.63 4.35
N HIS A 397 -4.04 -0.87 3.34
CA HIS A 397 -3.19 -0.49 2.22
C HIS A 397 -2.57 0.90 2.42
N GLU A 398 -3.36 1.92 2.68
CA GLU A 398 -2.86 3.30 2.81
C GLU A 398 -2.43 3.66 4.24
N GLY A 399 -2.86 2.86 5.24
CA GLY A 399 -2.58 3.12 6.64
C GLY A 399 -3.65 3.97 7.32
N ARG A 400 -3.45 4.18 8.62
CA ARG A 400 -4.42 4.84 9.52
C ARG A 400 -4.13 6.33 9.74
N ILE A 401 -2.88 6.74 9.53
CA ILE A 401 -2.44 8.11 9.76
C ILE A 401 -2.70 8.89 8.48
N ILE A 402 -3.39 10.02 8.62
CA ILE A 402 -3.72 10.87 7.49
C ILE A 402 -2.48 11.62 7.04
N GLN A 403 -2.20 11.54 5.75
CA GLN A 403 -1.12 12.24 5.06
C GLN A 403 -1.75 13.32 4.22
N ASN A 404 -1.42 14.57 4.46
CA ASN A 404 -2.07 15.72 3.84
C ASN A 404 -1.14 16.41 2.85
N ARG A 405 -1.72 16.99 1.82
CA ARG A 405 -1.07 17.98 0.96
C ARG A 405 -1.25 19.39 1.54
N SER A 406 -0.39 20.31 1.13
CA SER A 406 -0.59 21.73 1.41
C SER A 406 -1.70 22.32 0.53
N GLU A 407 -2.33 23.38 1.01
CA GLU A 407 -3.35 24.11 0.22
C GLU A 407 -2.74 24.70 -1.06
N GLU A 408 -1.53 25.19 -0.99
CA GLU A 408 -0.79 25.74 -2.13
C GLU A 408 -0.57 24.69 -3.23
N SER A 409 -0.23 23.45 -2.83
CA SER A 409 -0.08 22.33 -3.76
C SER A 409 -1.42 21.96 -4.43
N ILE A 410 -2.50 21.95 -3.66
CA ILE A 410 -3.85 21.64 -4.15
C ILE A 410 -4.34 22.72 -5.11
N ILE A 411 -4.20 23.99 -4.75
CA ILE A 411 -4.59 25.13 -5.61
C ILE A 411 -3.82 25.12 -6.93
N ARG A 412 -2.52 24.92 -6.87
CA ARG A 412 -1.65 24.80 -8.07
C ARG A 412 -2.14 23.69 -9.00
N GLU A 413 -2.49 22.52 -8.48
CA GLU A 413 -3.02 21.41 -9.28
C GLU A 413 -4.37 21.77 -9.92
N ILE A 414 -5.27 22.45 -9.21
CA ILE A 414 -6.55 22.94 -9.75
C ILE A 414 -6.30 23.93 -10.89
N GLU A 415 -5.34 24.83 -10.74
CA GLU A 415 -4.95 25.76 -11.80
C GLU A 415 -4.37 25.06 -13.01
N GLU A 416 -3.54 24.03 -12.80
CA GLU A 416 -3.03 23.19 -13.90
C GLU A 416 -4.14 22.44 -14.63
N ILE A 417 -5.13 21.92 -13.91
CA ILE A 417 -6.31 21.29 -14.53
C ILE A 417 -7.05 22.30 -15.39
N ARG A 418 -7.30 23.51 -14.87
CA ARG A 418 -7.97 24.60 -15.59
C ARG A 418 -7.25 24.97 -16.89
N ASP A 419 -5.93 25.08 -16.81
CA ASP A 419 -5.13 25.68 -17.89
C ASP A 419 -4.63 24.64 -18.91
N LYS A 420 -4.44 23.38 -18.51
CA LYS A 420 -3.75 22.37 -19.32
C LYS A 420 -4.62 21.17 -19.72
N VAL A 421 -5.64 20.81 -18.91
CA VAL A 421 -6.39 19.58 -19.18
C VAL A 421 -7.51 19.84 -20.19
N PRO A 422 -7.50 19.15 -21.35
CA PRO A 422 -8.52 19.38 -22.38
C PRO A 422 -9.95 19.09 -21.89
N GLY A 423 -10.88 19.96 -22.27
CA GLY A 423 -12.30 19.78 -21.99
C GLY A 423 -12.71 20.06 -20.54
N PHE A 424 -11.89 20.79 -19.79
CA PHE A 424 -12.30 21.28 -18.46
C PHE A 424 -13.48 22.25 -18.57
N THR A 425 -14.50 21.99 -17.77
CA THR A 425 -15.77 22.73 -17.81
C THR A 425 -15.93 23.75 -16.68
N GLY A 426 -14.89 23.97 -15.88
CA GLY A 426 -14.92 24.81 -14.68
C GLY A 426 -15.36 24.08 -13.41
N VAL A 427 -15.56 22.75 -13.49
CA VAL A 427 -15.99 21.94 -12.34
C VAL A 427 -14.92 20.90 -11.99
N ILE A 428 -14.45 20.91 -10.75
CA ILE A 428 -13.66 19.83 -10.17
C ILE A 428 -14.63 18.72 -9.78
N SER A 429 -14.41 17.52 -10.30
CA SER A 429 -15.34 16.39 -10.10
C SER A 429 -15.25 15.78 -8.69
N ASP A 430 -14.09 15.86 -8.06
CA ASP A 430 -13.85 15.40 -6.70
C ASP A 430 -12.65 16.13 -6.11
N LEU A 431 -12.78 16.60 -4.88
CA LEU A 431 -11.73 17.20 -4.08
C LEU A 431 -11.68 16.46 -2.74
N GLY A 432 -10.91 15.39 -2.66
CA GLY A 432 -11.01 14.49 -1.51
C GLY A 432 -9.87 13.53 -1.35
N GLY A 433 -10.14 12.48 -0.61
CA GLY A 433 -9.26 11.37 -0.34
C GLY A 433 -9.92 10.03 -0.67
N PRO A 434 -9.36 8.91 -0.21
CA PRO A 434 -9.85 7.58 -0.58
C PRO A 434 -11.24 7.24 0.00
N THR A 435 -11.73 8.02 0.97
CA THR A 435 -13.02 7.80 1.67
C THR A 435 -13.70 9.13 1.99
N ALA A 436 -14.32 9.22 3.18
CA ALA A 436 -14.82 10.49 3.70
C ALA A 436 -13.69 11.51 3.85
N ASN A 437 -14.04 12.79 3.78
CA ASN A 437 -13.06 13.86 3.98
C ASN A 437 -12.48 13.81 5.40
N MET A 438 -11.19 13.49 5.48
CA MET A 438 -10.40 13.46 6.73
C MET A 438 -9.21 14.43 6.66
N TYR A 439 -9.27 15.36 5.71
CA TYR A 439 -8.20 16.33 5.49
C TYR A 439 -7.88 17.10 6.77
N ARG A 440 -6.59 17.11 7.13
CA ARG A 440 -6.05 17.74 8.36
C ARG A 440 -6.60 17.21 9.69
N ILE A 441 -7.36 16.11 9.66
CA ILE A 441 -7.79 15.46 10.91
C ILE A 441 -6.68 14.55 11.40
N ALA A 442 -6.27 14.73 12.65
CA ALA A 442 -5.18 13.98 13.26
C ALA A 442 -5.45 13.73 14.74
N CYS A 443 -4.63 12.91 15.37
CA CYS A 443 -4.61 12.77 16.82
C CYS A 443 -4.11 14.07 17.46
N LYS A 444 -4.61 14.42 18.66
CA LYS A 444 -4.23 15.64 19.43
C LYS A 444 -2.74 15.67 19.80
N SER A 445 -2.09 14.50 19.87
CA SER A 445 -0.67 14.39 20.23
C SER A 445 0.01 13.30 19.42
N PRO A 446 1.19 13.56 18.81
CA PRO A 446 2.01 12.58 18.13
C PRO A 446 2.44 11.41 19.03
N GLU A 447 2.64 11.65 20.34
CA GLU A 447 3.02 10.61 21.31
C GLU A 447 1.86 9.65 21.52
N ILE A 448 0.62 10.15 21.66
CA ILE A 448 -0.58 9.33 21.76
C ILE A 448 -0.78 8.57 20.46
N GLU A 449 -0.64 9.21 19.30
CA GLU A 449 -0.77 8.58 17.99
C GLU A 449 0.22 7.44 17.81
N SER A 450 1.50 7.68 18.12
CA SER A 450 2.57 6.69 17.97
C SER A 450 2.39 5.49 18.91
N ALA A 451 1.77 5.66 20.07
CA ALA A 451 1.49 4.61 21.03
C ALA A 451 0.16 3.89 20.79
N CYS A 452 -0.73 4.47 19.97
CA CYS A 452 -2.11 4.00 19.81
C CYS A 452 -2.19 2.64 19.12
N ARG A 453 -3.05 1.75 19.65
CA ARG A 453 -3.34 0.43 19.08
C ARG A 453 -4.85 0.22 18.80
N LYS A 454 -5.65 1.27 18.88
CA LYS A 454 -7.08 1.19 18.56
C LYS A 454 -7.26 0.95 17.05
N PRO A 455 -8.16 0.06 16.64
CA PRO A 455 -8.39 -0.22 15.22
C PRO A 455 -9.13 0.92 14.50
N SER A 456 -9.90 1.74 15.23
CA SER A 456 -10.69 2.84 14.67
C SER A 456 -10.63 4.07 15.59
N CYS A 457 -10.70 5.27 14.99
CA CYS A 457 -10.86 6.52 15.72
C CYS A 457 -12.33 7.00 15.77
N VAL A 458 -13.23 6.33 15.06
CA VAL A 458 -14.65 6.72 14.95
C VAL A 458 -15.62 5.63 15.39
N PHE A 459 -15.17 4.41 15.59
CA PHE A 459 -16.01 3.29 16.04
C PHE A 459 -15.41 2.65 17.30
N PRO A 460 -16.23 2.31 18.33
CA PRO A 460 -17.69 2.47 18.48
C PRO A 460 -18.19 3.89 18.74
N GLY A 461 -17.29 4.80 18.95
CA GLY A 461 -17.54 6.24 19.15
C GLY A 461 -16.31 7.03 18.76
N ILE A 462 -16.48 8.34 18.58
CA ILE A 462 -15.40 9.25 18.24
C ILE A 462 -14.36 9.25 19.36
N CYS A 463 -13.09 9.02 18.97
CA CYS A 463 -11.99 9.00 19.93
C CYS A 463 -11.80 10.40 20.56
N PRO A 464 -11.75 10.52 21.91
CA PRO A 464 -11.58 11.81 22.57
C PRO A 464 -10.22 12.46 22.26
N ASN A 465 -9.26 11.69 21.74
CA ASN A 465 -7.96 12.18 21.28
C ASN A 465 -7.94 12.59 19.81
N LEU A 466 -9.04 12.46 19.08
CA LEU A 466 -9.14 12.94 17.71
C LEU A 466 -9.38 14.45 17.74
N ASN A 467 -8.61 15.20 16.94
CA ASN A 467 -8.84 16.62 16.75
C ASN A 467 -9.87 16.81 15.63
N THR A 468 -11.11 17.14 16.01
CA THR A 468 -12.23 17.31 15.09
C THR A 468 -12.49 18.78 14.72
N CYS A 469 -11.77 19.73 15.33
CA CYS A 469 -12.01 21.17 15.11
C CYS A 469 -11.75 21.65 13.67
N LEU A 470 -11.01 20.91 12.87
CA LEU A 470 -10.67 21.28 11.50
C LEU A 470 -11.75 20.90 10.48
N LEU A 471 -12.72 20.06 10.85
CA LEU A 471 -13.83 19.69 9.98
C LEU A 471 -14.64 20.90 9.47
N TYR A 472 -14.76 21.94 10.28
CA TYR A 472 -15.54 23.14 9.93
C TYR A 472 -14.85 24.07 8.94
N THR A 473 -13.55 23.91 8.73
CA THR A 473 -12.79 24.83 7.85
C THR A 473 -12.46 24.24 6.50
N SER A 474 -12.70 22.93 6.28
CA SER A 474 -12.26 22.22 5.07
C SER A 474 -13.40 21.71 4.20
N ASP A 475 -14.64 21.72 4.67
CA ASP A 475 -15.79 21.22 3.90
C ASP A 475 -16.78 22.33 3.56
N ALA A 476 -16.55 22.97 2.42
CA ALA A 476 -17.48 23.95 1.86
C ALA A 476 -18.82 23.32 1.44
N ALA A 477 -18.93 21.99 1.37
CA ALA A 477 -20.18 21.31 1.02
C ALA A 477 -21.12 21.21 2.23
N ASP A 478 -20.60 21.26 3.46
CA ASP A 478 -21.42 21.30 4.68
C ASP A 478 -21.94 22.71 5.02
N ASP A 479 -21.40 23.75 4.38
CA ASP A 479 -21.88 25.14 4.53
C ASP A 479 -23.25 25.40 3.84
N LEU A 480 -23.79 24.42 3.12
CA LEU A 480 -25.14 24.49 2.55
C LEU A 480 -26.25 24.53 3.62
N LEU A 481 -25.95 24.36 4.88
CA LEU A 481 -26.90 24.55 5.99
C LEU A 481 -26.93 25.99 6.49
N CYS A 482 -26.11 26.88 5.97
CA CYS A 482 -26.05 28.30 6.33
C CYS A 482 -26.59 29.23 5.22
N VAL A 483 -27.34 28.68 4.27
CA VAL A 483 -28.04 29.50 3.25
C VAL A 483 -29.54 29.44 3.48
#